data_68c6ef0d52bdca637d0c06191c42b888
#
_entry.id   68c6ef0d52bdca637d0c06191c42b888
#
_cell.length_a   1.000
_cell.length_b   1.000
_cell.length_c   1.000
_cell.angle_alpha   90.00
_cell.angle_beta   90.00
_cell.angle_gamma   90.00
#
_symmetry.space_group_name_H-M   'P 1'
#
loop_
_entity.id
_entity.type
_entity.pdbx_description
1 polymer ?
#
loop_
_entity_poly.entity_id
_entity_poly.type
_entity_poly.pdbx_seq_one_letter_code
_entity_poly.pdbx_strand_id
1 'polypeptide(L)'
;MAQPPLSMQLKQLEEELSVILLKRGNKQIELTEAGNRFYKRCLQILDLTEITKNELKQSYQDVLRIGITSSNSGLIQQESIQEFIKKNKHVQYAIHEGSTYEILDLLLSHNIDLGIVRTPFDTSQVNTFYLEKEPMIAIGKKEYFINTKRKIKDFKDTPLIIHQRYLPLINDYCLNKLIQIQLKVTCDDSRTSLIWANSGIGVAICPMSSLALPYDHSLVYTILEDKNLYTGIAFITRKNEEVSALLNEFIEHFK
;
A
#
# COMPACT_ATOMS: atom_id res chain seq x y z
N MET A 1 -5.90 -29.67 -36.47
CA MET A 1 -4.63 -28.92 -36.64
C MET A 1 -3.80 -29.12 -35.40
N ALA A 2 -2.57 -29.63 -35.52
CA ALA A 2 -1.68 -29.77 -34.38
C ALA A 2 -1.26 -28.35 -33.92
N GLN A 3 -1.42 -28.04 -32.64
CA GLN A 3 -0.93 -26.79 -32.08
C GLN A 3 0.60 -26.77 -32.13
N PRO A 4 1.26 -25.67 -32.55
CA PRO A 4 2.71 -25.54 -32.47
C PRO A 4 3.17 -25.74 -31.03
N PRO A 5 4.35 -26.36 -30.80
CA PRO A 5 4.92 -26.46 -29.47
C PRO A 5 5.07 -25.07 -28.83
N LEU A 6 4.85 -24.95 -27.54
CA LEU A 6 4.91 -23.67 -26.79
C LEU A 6 6.20 -22.88 -27.06
N SER A 7 7.32 -23.60 -27.23
CA SER A 7 8.62 -23.01 -27.56
C SER A 7 8.66 -22.31 -28.92
N MET A 8 7.85 -22.76 -29.88
CA MET A 8 7.76 -22.15 -31.20
C MET A 8 6.89 -20.90 -31.20
N GLN A 9 5.78 -20.94 -30.43
CA GLN A 9 4.93 -19.77 -30.23
C GLN A 9 5.69 -18.65 -29.50
N LEU A 10 6.47 -19.00 -28.49
CA LEU A 10 7.28 -18.03 -27.76
C LEU A 10 8.36 -17.41 -28.67
N LYS A 11 9.00 -18.21 -29.51
CA LYS A 11 9.99 -17.69 -30.46
C LYS A 11 9.35 -16.73 -31.48
N GLN A 12 8.16 -17.06 -31.99
CA GLN A 12 7.41 -16.16 -32.87
C GLN A 12 7.08 -14.84 -32.19
N LEU A 13 6.68 -14.90 -30.91
CA LEU A 13 6.41 -13.70 -30.10
C LEU A 13 7.67 -12.84 -29.88
N GLU A 14 8.82 -13.45 -29.61
CA GLU A 14 10.10 -12.75 -29.48
C GLU A 14 10.52 -12.09 -30.81
N GLU A 15 10.27 -12.76 -31.94
CA GLU A 15 10.52 -12.22 -33.29
C GLU A 15 9.57 -11.05 -33.60
N GLU A 16 8.28 -11.17 -33.30
CA GLU A 16 7.28 -10.10 -33.47
C GLU A 16 7.62 -8.87 -32.66
N LEU A 17 8.00 -9.05 -31.41
CA LEU A 17 8.37 -7.97 -30.51
C LEU A 17 9.79 -7.45 -30.73
N SER A 18 10.60 -8.13 -31.55
CA SER A 18 12.02 -7.85 -31.78
C SER A 18 12.84 -7.80 -30.49
N VAL A 19 12.45 -8.61 -29.48
CA VAL A 19 13.06 -8.64 -28.14
C VAL A 19 13.13 -10.06 -27.60
N ILE A 20 14.25 -10.42 -26.98
CA ILE A 20 14.41 -11.70 -26.27
C ILE A 20 13.76 -11.61 -24.89
N LEU A 21 12.77 -12.44 -24.65
CA LEU A 21 12.03 -12.48 -23.38
C LEU A 21 12.60 -13.50 -22.40
N LEU A 22 13.20 -14.62 -22.91
CA LEU A 22 13.75 -15.68 -22.10
C LEU A 22 15.24 -15.91 -22.37
N LYS A 23 16.01 -16.08 -21.29
CA LYS A 23 17.38 -16.60 -21.33
C LYS A 23 17.33 -18.12 -21.18
N ARG A 24 17.87 -18.83 -22.16
CA ARG A 24 18.01 -20.29 -22.12
C ARG A 24 19.36 -20.66 -21.51
N GLY A 25 19.40 -21.11 -20.27
CA GLY A 25 20.58 -21.67 -19.62
C GLY A 25 20.58 -23.21 -19.68
N ASN A 26 21.70 -23.84 -19.35
CA ASN A 26 21.86 -25.32 -19.42
C ASN A 26 20.92 -26.13 -18.50
N LYS A 27 20.21 -25.51 -17.54
CA LYS A 27 19.28 -26.21 -16.63
C LYS A 27 18.05 -25.39 -16.20
N GLN A 28 17.98 -24.10 -16.52
CA GLN A 28 16.87 -23.24 -16.10
C GLN A 28 16.55 -22.24 -17.20
N ILE A 29 15.26 -21.89 -17.30
CA ILE A 29 14.76 -20.81 -18.14
C ILE A 29 14.52 -19.61 -17.23
N GLU A 30 15.12 -18.47 -17.54
CA GLU A 30 14.98 -17.23 -16.78
C GLU A 30 14.41 -16.12 -17.67
N LEU A 31 13.62 -15.22 -17.09
CA LEU A 31 13.16 -14.04 -17.80
C LEU A 31 14.31 -13.04 -17.97
N THR A 32 14.38 -12.41 -19.14
CA THR A 32 15.18 -11.19 -19.34
C THR A 32 14.53 -10.00 -18.61
N GLU A 33 15.18 -8.85 -18.54
CA GLU A 33 14.56 -7.63 -18.03
C GLU A 33 13.32 -7.24 -18.86
N ALA A 34 13.41 -7.36 -20.20
CA ALA A 34 12.27 -7.17 -21.09
C ALA A 34 11.19 -8.22 -20.86
N GLY A 35 11.57 -9.49 -20.66
CA GLY A 35 10.69 -10.59 -20.33
C GLY A 35 9.92 -10.34 -19.02
N ASN A 36 10.57 -9.85 -17.98
CA ASN A 36 9.92 -9.48 -16.72
C ASN A 36 8.90 -8.35 -16.89
N ARG A 37 9.25 -7.33 -17.66
CA ARG A 37 8.30 -6.23 -17.99
C ARG A 37 7.12 -6.76 -18.79
N PHE A 38 7.37 -7.56 -19.81
CA PHE A 38 6.33 -8.15 -20.66
C PHE A 38 5.42 -9.09 -19.85
N TYR A 39 5.98 -9.97 -19.00
CA TYR A 39 5.23 -10.87 -18.14
C TYR A 39 4.25 -10.12 -17.23
N LYS A 40 4.72 -9.05 -16.57
CA LYS A 40 3.84 -8.19 -15.73
C LYS A 40 2.69 -7.61 -16.55
N ARG A 41 2.95 -7.14 -17.79
CA ARG A 41 1.91 -6.61 -18.68
C ARG A 41 0.92 -7.69 -19.14
N CYS A 42 1.40 -8.88 -19.42
CA CYS A 42 0.53 -10.01 -19.78
C CYS A 42 -0.43 -10.35 -18.63
N LEU A 43 0.05 -10.40 -17.38
CA LEU A 43 -0.82 -10.61 -16.21
C LEU A 43 -1.90 -9.53 -16.12
N GLN A 44 -1.55 -8.26 -16.30
CA GLN A 44 -2.51 -7.14 -16.29
C GLN A 44 -3.57 -7.28 -17.40
N ILE A 45 -3.17 -7.68 -18.61
CA ILE A 45 -4.10 -7.90 -19.73
C ILE A 45 -5.06 -9.06 -19.43
N LEU A 46 -4.55 -10.16 -18.86
CA LEU A 46 -5.36 -11.30 -18.48
C LEU A 46 -6.36 -10.94 -17.39
N ASP A 47 -5.92 -10.22 -16.36
CA ASP A 47 -6.79 -9.74 -15.28
C ASP A 47 -7.88 -8.81 -15.82
N LEU A 48 -7.54 -7.86 -16.70
CA LEU A 48 -8.50 -6.98 -17.35
C LEU A 48 -9.51 -7.77 -18.21
N THR A 49 -9.04 -8.79 -18.90
CA THR A 49 -9.91 -9.67 -19.70
C THR A 49 -10.92 -10.41 -18.80
N GLU A 50 -10.49 -10.94 -17.65
CA GLU A 50 -11.37 -11.59 -16.69
C GLU A 50 -12.35 -10.59 -16.04
N ILE A 51 -11.90 -9.40 -15.69
CA ILE A 51 -12.75 -8.31 -15.21
C ILE A 51 -13.86 -8.03 -16.23
N THR A 52 -13.48 -7.79 -17.49
CA THR A 52 -14.42 -7.49 -18.58
C THR A 52 -15.44 -8.64 -18.80
N LYS A 53 -14.99 -9.91 -18.77
CA LYS A 53 -15.87 -11.06 -18.88
C LYS A 53 -16.87 -11.13 -17.72
N ASN A 54 -16.42 -10.80 -16.52
CA ASN A 54 -17.26 -10.81 -15.33
C ASN A 54 -18.27 -9.65 -15.35
N GLU A 55 -17.87 -8.47 -15.80
CA GLU A 55 -18.78 -7.33 -16.01
C GLU A 55 -19.90 -7.66 -17.03
N LEU A 56 -19.55 -8.37 -18.10
CA LEU A 56 -20.54 -8.78 -19.12
C LEU A 56 -21.44 -9.95 -18.67
N LYS A 57 -20.96 -10.82 -17.77
CA LYS A 57 -21.71 -11.98 -17.26
C LYS A 57 -22.61 -11.65 -16.08
N GLN A 58 -22.22 -10.68 -15.27
CA GLN A 58 -22.99 -10.26 -14.11
C GLN A 58 -23.88 -9.07 -14.50
N SER A 59 -25.16 -9.35 -14.75
CA SER A 59 -26.18 -8.32 -14.73
C SER A 59 -26.17 -7.65 -13.34
N TYR A 60 -25.59 -6.42 -13.27
CA TYR A 60 -25.77 -5.46 -12.17
C TYR A 60 -25.25 -5.81 -10.76
N GLN A 61 -24.05 -6.35 -10.61
CA GLN A 61 -23.39 -6.23 -9.33
C GLN A 61 -22.35 -5.09 -9.41
N ASP A 62 -22.60 -4.04 -8.65
CA ASP A 62 -21.65 -2.95 -8.49
C ASP A 62 -20.42 -3.48 -7.75
N VAL A 63 -19.24 -3.43 -8.38
CA VAL A 63 -17.97 -3.85 -7.78
C VAL A 63 -17.11 -2.62 -7.57
N LEU A 64 -16.71 -2.34 -6.33
CA LEU A 64 -15.70 -1.34 -6.01
C LEU A 64 -14.34 -2.02 -5.89
N ARG A 65 -13.44 -1.72 -6.82
CA ARG A 65 -12.06 -2.22 -6.81
C ARG A 65 -11.16 -1.19 -6.14
N ILE A 66 -10.69 -1.50 -4.96
CA ILE A 66 -9.95 -0.57 -4.10
C ILE A 66 -8.55 -1.10 -3.85
N GLY A 67 -7.55 -0.29 -4.18
CA GLY A 67 -6.17 -0.52 -3.76
C GLY A 67 -5.88 0.22 -2.46
N ILE A 68 -5.23 -0.43 -1.49
CA ILE A 68 -4.99 0.17 -0.19
C ILE A 68 -3.60 -0.20 0.33
N THR A 69 -2.91 0.74 0.96
CA THR A 69 -1.68 0.41 1.68
C THR A 69 -2.01 -0.19 3.05
N SER A 70 -1.18 -1.11 3.54
CA SER A 70 -1.43 -1.84 4.80
C SER A 70 -1.75 -0.94 5.99
N SER A 71 -1.05 0.18 6.12
CA SER A 71 -1.28 1.17 7.18
C SER A 71 -2.64 1.88 7.12
N ASN A 72 -3.32 1.82 5.97
CA ASN A 72 -4.62 2.44 5.75
C ASN A 72 -5.78 1.43 5.88
N SER A 73 -5.51 0.13 5.97
CA SER A 73 -6.55 -0.91 6.01
C SER A 73 -7.56 -0.71 7.15
N GLY A 74 -7.13 -0.08 8.25
CA GLY A 74 -8.01 0.24 9.38
C GLY A 74 -9.06 1.32 9.11
N LEU A 75 -8.93 2.10 8.02
CA LEU A 75 -9.91 3.15 7.68
C LEU A 75 -11.32 2.60 7.46
N ILE A 76 -11.45 1.35 7.03
CA ILE A 76 -12.74 0.68 6.83
C ILE A 76 -13.54 0.57 8.15
N GLN A 77 -12.90 0.71 9.31
CA GLN A 77 -13.55 0.66 10.61
C GLN A 77 -14.23 1.98 11.00
N GLN A 78 -14.05 3.06 10.24
CA GLN A 78 -14.74 4.31 10.46
C GLN A 78 -16.24 4.11 10.35
N GLU A 79 -17.02 4.74 11.24
CA GLU A 79 -18.46 4.55 11.35
C GLU A 79 -19.18 4.90 10.05
N SER A 80 -18.78 6.00 9.41
CA SER A 80 -19.34 6.45 8.13
C SER A 80 -19.18 5.40 7.01
N ILE A 81 -18.05 4.70 6.98
CA ILE A 81 -17.81 3.63 5.99
C ILE A 81 -18.65 2.40 6.31
N GLN A 82 -18.80 2.06 7.59
CA GLN A 82 -19.69 0.98 8.02
C GLN A 82 -21.16 1.26 7.66
N GLU A 83 -21.59 2.53 7.73
CA GLU A 83 -22.91 2.95 7.30
C GLU A 83 -23.07 2.81 5.78
N PHE A 84 -22.09 3.25 4.98
CA PHE A 84 -22.10 3.05 3.54
C PHE A 84 -22.24 1.56 3.17
N ILE A 85 -21.45 0.69 3.81
CA ILE A 85 -21.50 -0.76 3.56
C ILE A 85 -22.88 -1.34 3.92
N LYS A 86 -23.45 -0.92 5.03
CA LYS A 86 -24.80 -1.37 5.46
C LYS A 86 -25.89 -0.92 4.50
N LYS A 87 -25.79 0.29 3.93
CA LYS A 87 -26.72 0.85 2.95
C LYS A 87 -26.59 0.16 1.59
N ASN A 88 -25.39 -0.16 1.17
CA ASN A 88 -25.07 -0.67 -0.16
C ASN A 88 -24.71 -2.19 -0.11
N LYS A 89 -25.61 -3.01 0.44
CA LYS A 89 -25.38 -4.46 0.64
C LYS A 89 -25.18 -5.28 -0.65
N HIS A 90 -25.58 -4.75 -1.80
CA HIS A 90 -25.41 -5.37 -3.11
C HIS A 90 -24.02 -5.16 -3.69
N VAL A 91 -23.27 -4.20 -3.16
CA VAL A 91 -21.92 -3.87 -3.63
C VAL A 91 -20.92 -4.96 -3.21
N GLN A 92 -20.14 -5.41 -4.17
CA GLN A 92 -18.97 -6.25 -3.93
C GLN A 92 -17.71 -5.38 -3.82
N TYR A 93 -16.77 -5.79 -2.97
CA TYR A 93 -15.51 -5.11 -2.75
C TYR A 93 -14.36 -6.01 -3.17
N ALA A 94 -13.56 -5.58 -4.14
CA ALA A 94 -12.30 -6.22 -4.49
C ALA A 94 -11.15 -5.38 -3.93
N ILE A 95 -10.46 -5.92 -2.92
CA ILE A 95 -9.41 -5.20 -2.20
C ILE A 95 -8.04 -5.72 -2.63
N HIS A 96 -7.19 -4.80 -3.10
CA HIS A 96 -5.80 -5.06 -3.44
C HIS A 96 -4.90 -4.35 -2.43
N GLU A 97 -4.06 -5.08 -1.74
CA GLU A 97 -3.10 -4.50 -0.81
C GLU A 97 -1.72 -4.44 -1.44
N GLY A 98 -1.03 -3.31 -1.25
CA GLY A 98 0.31 -3.11 -1.80
C GLY A 98 0.95 -1.81 -1.32
N SER A 99 2.17 -1.55 -1.78
CA SER A 99 2.83 -0.26 -1.60
C SER A 99 2.12 0.85 -2.38
N THR A 100 2.37 2.12 -2.03
CA THR A 100 1.81 3.26 -2.78
C THR A 100 2.12 3.18 -4.28
N TYR A 101 3.31 2.70 -4.66
CA TYR A 101 3.71 2.60 -6.06
C TYR A 101 2.98 1.46 -6.78
N GLU A 102 2.83 0.32 -6.14
CA GLU A 102 2.04 -0.81 -6.69
C GLU A 102 0.57 -0.43 -6.86
N ILE A 103 -0.02 0.27 -5.88
CA ILE A 103 -1.39 0.77 -5.97
C ILE A 103 -1.54 1.78 -7.11
N LEU A 104 -0.56 2.67 -7.30
CA LEU A 104 -0.55 3.61 -8.42
C LEU A 104 -0.49 2.87 -9.76
N ASP A 105 0.37 1.86 -9.89
CA ASP A 105 0.46 1.02 -11.09
C ASP A 105 -0.84 0.27 -11.38
N LEU A 106 -1.49 -0.29 -10.34
CA LEU A 106 -2.79 -0.96 -10.47
C LEU A 106 -3.89 0.01 -10.91
N LEU A 107 -3.89 1.24 -10.39
CA LEU A 107 -4.85 2.27 -10.76
C LEU A 107 -4.68 2.68 -12.22
N LEU A 108 -3.45 2.96 -12.66
CA LEU A 108 -3.15 3.40 -14.02
C LEU A 108 -3.33 2.28 -15.06
N SER A 109 -3.30 1.02 -14.63
CA SER A 109 -3.57 -0.14 -15.49
C SER A 109 -5.02 -0.63 -15.41
N HIS A 110 -5.94 0.15 -14.82
CA HIS A 110 -7.38 -0.16 -14.71
C HIS A 110 -7.74 -1.40 -13.88
N ASN A 111 -6.83 -1.92 -13.07
CA ASN A 111 -7.10 -3.07 -12.21
C ASN A 111 -7.85 -2.66 -10.94
N ILE A 112 -7.78 -1.40 -10.55
CA ILE A 112 -8.55 -0.81 -9.44
C ILE A 112 -9.16 0.53 -9.86
N ASP A 113 -10.20 0.96 -9.15
CA ASP A 113 -10.93 2.20 -9.41
C ASP A 113 -10.55 3.31 -8.44
N LEU A 114 -10.12 2.94 -7.24
CA LEU A 114 -9.68 3.82 -6.16
C LEU A 114 -8.39 3.33 -5.55
N GLY A 115 -7.43 4.22 -5.36
CA GLY A 115 -6.27 3.96 -4.51
C GLY A 115 -6.36 4.74 -3.20
N ILE A 116 -6.09 4.10 -2.06
CA ILE A 116 -5.97 4.73 -0.73
C ILE A 116 -4.51 4.60 -0.30
N VAL A 117 -3.75 5.65 -0.49
CA VAL A 117 -2.29 5.63 -0.44
C VAL A 117 -1.71 6.63 0.56
N ARG A 118 -0.42 6.53 0.81
CA ARG A 118 0.33 7.44 1.68
C ARG A 118 1.14 8.45 0.87
N THR A 119 1.16 9.70 1.34
CA THR A 119 2.04 10.74 0.81
C THR A 119 3.49 10.57 1.31
N PRO A 120 4.50 11.08 0.54
CA PRO A 120 4.43 11.65 -0.80
C PRO A 120 4.43 10.60 -1.91
N PHE A 121 3.92 10.96 -3.09
CA PHE A 121 3.98 10.17 -4.34
C PHE A 121 3.81 11.10 -5.55
N ASP A 122 4.06 10.62 -6.76
CA ASP A 122 3.83 11.39 -7.99
C ASP A 122 2.33 11.51 -8.29
N THR A 123 1.82 12.73 -8.38
CA THR A 123 0.42 13.05 -8.63
C THR A 123 0.12 13.45 -10.07
N SER A 124 1.09 13.40 -10.98
CA SER A 124 0.96 13.93 -12.35
C SER A 124 -0.15 13.27 -13.17
N GLN A 125 -0.42 11.97 -12.92
CA GLN A 125 -1.36 11.15 -13.68
C GLN A 125 -2.66 10.82 -12.94
N VAL A 126 -2.87 11.36 -11.73
CA VAL A 126 -4.02 11.03 -10.88
C VAL A 126 -4.73 12.29 -10.39
N ASN A 127 -6.02 12.18 -10.15
CA ASN A 127 -6.75 13.10 -9.28
C ASN A 127 -6.49 12.67 -7.84
N THR A 128 -6.32 13.64 -6.94
CA THR A 128 -5.95 13.36 -5.56
C THR A 128 -6.87 14.12 -4.61
N PHE A 129 -7.46 13.38 -3.68
CA PHE A 129 -8.16 13.94 -2.52
C PHE A 129 -7.37 13.60 -1.26
N TYR A 130 -6.98 14.62 -0.50
CA TYR A 130 -6.18 14.45 0.72
C TYR A 130 -7.08 14.45 1.96
N LEU A 131 -6.87 13.46 2.83
CA LEU A 131 -7.36 13.53 4.20
C LEU A 131 -6.40 14.37 5.07
N GLU A 132 -6.84 14.70 6.27
CA GLU A 132 -5.99 15.39 7.23
C GLU A 132 -4.71 14.59 7.51
N LYS A 133 -3.62 15.32 7.70
CA LYS A 133 -2.36 14.71 8.10
C LYS A 133 -2.45 14.20 9.52
N GLU A 134 -1.93 13.02 9.76
CA GLU A 134 -1.88 12.41 11.07
C GLU A 134 -0.46 12.38 11.64
N PRO A 135 -0.31 12.41 12.97
CA PRO A 135 0.98 12.29 13.63
C PRO A 135 1.52 10.85 13.54
N MET A 136 2.82 10.72 13.71
CA MET A 136 3.40 9.43 14.03
C MET A 136 3.20 9.09 15.50
N ILE A 137 3.15 7.81 15.81
CA ILE A 137 3.16 7.25 17.17
C ILE A 137 4.42 6.41 17.38
N ALA A 138 4.83 6.32 18.65
CA ALA A 138 5.76 5.31 19.13
C ALA A 138 4.96 4.26 19.91
N ILE A 139 5.04 2.98 19.53
CA ILE A 139 4.29 1.87 20.14
C ILE A 139 5.21 0.70 20.45
N GLY A 140 5.10 0.11 21.65
CA GLY A 140 5.95 -0.99 22.11
C GLY A 140 5.60 -1.49 23.49
N LYS A 141 6.43 -2.37 24.05
CA LYS A 141 6.26 -2.87 25.41
C LYS A 141 6.42 -1.74 26.43
N LYS A 142 5.67 -1.83 27.56
CA LYS A 142 5.61 -0.82 28.61
C LYS A 142 7.00 -0.43 29.17
N GLU A 143 7.93 -1.35 29.20
CA GLU A 143 9.30 -1.13 29.69
C GLU A 143 10.08 -0.04 28.95
N TYR A 144 9.72 0.23 27.68
CA TYR A 144 10.31 1.28 26.88
C TYR A 144 9.73 2.69 27.18
N PHE A 145 8.65 2.77 27.99
CA PHE A 145 7.90 4.01 28.27
C PHE A 145 7.97 4.42 29.74
N ILE A 146 9.10 4.16 30.43
CA ILE A 146 9.29 4.43 31.86
C ILE A 146 9.14 5.92 32.19
N ASN A 147 9.55 6.81 31.27
CA ASN A 147 9.42 8.27 31.39
C ASN A 147 8.43 8.80 30.36
N THR A 148 7.92 10.01 30.58
CA THR A 148 7.08 10.70 29.58
C THR A 148 7.88 10.96 28.30
N LYS A 149 7.73 10.11 27.32
CA LYS A 149 8.35 10.20 26.01
C LYS A 149 7.32 10.71 25.01
N ARG A 150 7.56 11.85 24.38
CA ARG A 150 6.63 12.48 23.44
C ARG A 150 7.30 12.92 22.13
N LYS A 151 8.61 12.78 22.03
CA LYS A 151 9.37 13.17 20.83
C LYS A 151 10.32 12.07 20.43
N ILE A 152 10.65 12.00 19.16
CA ILE A 152 11.56 10.97 18.64
C ILE A 152 12.92 10.97 19.38
N LYS A 153 13.40 12.15 19.81
CA LYS A 153 14.64 12.27 20.59
C LYS A 153 14.62 11.55 21.94
N ASP A 154 13.42 11.37 22.51
CA ASP A 154 13.26 10.71 23.82
C ASP A 154 13.47 9.19 23.70
N PHE A 155 13.55 8.67 22.47
CA PHE A 155 13.83 7.29 22.13
C PHE A 155 15.26 7.06 21.61
N LYS A 156 16.18 8.01 21.80
CA LYS A 156 17.56 7.92 21.28
C LYS A 156 18.30 6.64 21.71
N ASP A 157 18.04 6.17 22.94
CA ASP A 157 18.66 4.98 23.54
C ASP A 157 17.74 3.74 23.45
N THR A 158 16.66 3.82 22.68
CA THR A 158 15.69 2.75 22.51
C THR A 158 15.83 2.13 21.11
N PRO A 159 15.89 0.80 20.98
CA PRO A 159 15.87 0.15 19.67
C PRO A 159 14.57 0.50 18.93
N LEU A 160 14.68 1.02 17.71
CA LEU A 160 13.54 1.41 16.90
C LEU A 160 13.26 0.42 15.77
N ILE A 161 11.99 0.22 15.50
CA ILE A 161 11.44 -0.50 14.37
C ILE A 161 10.76 0.53 13.48
N ILE A 162 11.24 0.69 12.25
CA ILE A 162 10.77 1.74 11.34
C ILE A 162 10.41 1.12 10.00
N HIS A 163 9.19 1.45 9.54
CA HIS A 163 8.80 1.10 8.18
C HIS A 163 9.69 1.84 7.17
N GLN A 164 10.28 1.12 6.22
CA GLN A 164 11.26 1.67 5.26
C GLN A 164 10.77 2.91 4.51
N ARG A 165 9.46 3.03 4.26
CA ARG A 165 8.85 4.21 3.64
C ARG A 165 9.07 5.50 4.45
N TYR A 166 9.03 5.40 5.78
CA TYR A 166 9.16 6.56 6.68
C TYR A 166 10.60 6.81 7.11
N LEU A 167 11.50 5.89 6.80
CA LEU A 167 12.90 6.00 7.18
C LEU A 167 13.57 7.28 6.64
N PRO A 168 13.38 7.68 5.35
CA PRO A 168 13.92 8.96 4.86
C PRO A 168 13.39 10.16 5.66
N LEU A 169 12.07 10.25 5.88
CA LEU A 169 11.44 11.34 6.64
C LEU A 169 12.01 11.44 8.06
N ILE A 170 12.15 10.31 8.75
CA ILE A 170 12.65 10.25 10.12
C ILE A 170 14.13 10.59 10.15
N ASN A 171 14.93 10.06 9.21
CA ASN A 171 16.37 10.34 9.14
C ASN A 171 16.63 11.83 8.85
N ASP A 172 15.94 12.43 7.89
CA ASP A 172 16.07 13.84 7.56
C ASP A 172 15.72 14.72 8.77
N TYR A 173 14.64 14.39 9.48
CA TYR A 173 14.28 15.08 10.70
C TYR A 173 15.36 14.95 11.78
N CYS A 174 15.85 13.74 12.01
CA CYS A 174 16.87 13.45 13.00
C CYS A 174 18.21 14.15 12.68
N LEU A 175 18.65 14.13 11.42
CA LEU A 175 19.86 14.83 10.96
C LEU A 175 19.75 16.34 11.20
N ASN A 176 18.62 16.95 10.81
CA ASN A 176 18.37 18.39 11.02
C ASN A 176 18.34 18.82 12.49
N LYS A 177 18.11 17.88 13.41
CA LYS A 177 18.04 18.12 14.86
C LYS A 177 19.22 17.55 15.62
N LEU A 178 20.22 16.97 14.93
CA LEU A 178 21.36 16.27 15.52
C LEU A 178 20.94 15.16 16.51
N ILE A 179 19.90 14.45 16.19
CA ILE A 179 19.38 13.32 16.97
C ILE A 179 19.96 12.02 16.39
N GLN A 180 20.58 11.19 17.22
CA GLN A 180 20.95 9.83 16.87
C GLN A 180 19.86 8.88 17.33
N ILE A 181 19.44 7.96 16.47
CA ILE A 181 18.47 6.91 16.78
C ILE A 181 19.11 5.53 16.60
N GLN A 182 18.62 4.55 17.36
CA GLN A 182 19.07 3.17 17.26
C GLN A 182 18.10 2.39 16.35
N LEU A 183 18.32 2.44 15.02
CA LEU A 183 17.54 1.64 14.09
C LEU A 183 17.88 0.17 14.27
N LYS A 184 16.92 -0.63 14.71
CA LYS A 184 17.09 -2.08 14.93
C LYS A 184 16.45 -2.94 13.86
N VAL A 185 15.25 -2.55 13.39
CA VAL A 185 14.49 -3.28 12.38
C VAL A 185 13.95 -2.32 11.34
N THR A 186 14.05 -2.68 10.09
CA THR A 186 13.29 -2.08 8.98
C THR A 186 12.32 -3.11 8.44
N CYS A 187 11.11 -2.68 8.10
CA CYS A 187 10.07 -3.50 7.49
C CYS A 187 9.33 -2.70 6.41
N ASP A 188 8.58 -3.36 5.60
CA ASP A 188 7.79 -2.79 4.50
C ASP A 188 6.27 -2.90 4.73
N ASP A 189 5.86 -3.41 5.88
CA ASP A 189 4.47 -3.54 6.32
C ASP A 189 4.29 -3.04 7.75
N SER A 190 3.21 -2.26 7.99
CA SER A 190 2.93 -1.69 9.32
C SER A 190 2.50 -2.76 10.34
N ARG A 191 1.82 -3.84 9.91
CA ARG A 191 1.45 -4.97 10.80
C ARG A 191 2.71 -5.69 11.26
N THR A 192 3.67 -5.88 10.38
CA THR A 192 4.99 -6.45 10.72
C THR A 192 5.67 -5.60 11.79
N SER A 193 5.65 -4.27 11.67
CA SER A 193 6.19 -3.37 12.70
C SER A 193 5.57 -3.62 14.07
N LEU A 194 4.24 -3.79 14.15
CA LEU A 194 3.52 -4.03 15.41
C LEU A 194 3.84 -5.42 16.00
N ILE A 195 3.93 -6.46 15.15
CA ILE A 195 4.32 -7.81 15.57
C ILE A 195 5.72 -7.81 16.18
N TRP A 196 6.69 -7.14 15.55
CA TRP A 196 8.05 -7.05 16.06
C TRP A 196 8.14 -6.20 17.33
N ALA A 197 7.35 -5.13 17.46
CA ALA A 197 7.24 -4.38 18.71
C ALA A 197 6.67 -5.26 19.83
N ASN A 198 5.70 -6.12 19.53
CA ASN A 198 5.13 -7.04 20.49
C ASN A 198 6.12 -8.13 20.97
N SER A 199 7.11 -8.49 20.16
CA SER A 199 8.18 -9.41 20.59
C SER A 199 9.14 -8.80 21.62
N GLY A 200 9.06 -7.48 21.86
CA GLY A 200 9.93 -6.79 22.81
C GLY A 200 11.30 -6.40 22.23
N ILE A 201 11.50 -6.50 20.91
CA ILE A 201 12.76 -6.14 20.26
C ILE A 201 13.02 -4.63 20.25
N GLY A 202 11.95 -3.81 20.31
CA GLY A 202 12.05 -2.37 20.27
C GLY A 202 10.69 -1.69 20.20
N VAL A 203 10.72 -0.41 19.87
CA VAL A 203 9.54 0.46 19.71
C VAL A 203 9.30 0.74 18.23
N ALA A 204 8.10 0.46 17.75
CA ALA A 204 7.71 0.78 16.39
C ALA A 204 7.30 2.25 16.26
N ILE A 205 7.82 2.92 15.22
CA ILE A 205 7.41 4.26 14.81
C ILE A 205 6.53 4.11 13.56
N CYS A 206 5.26 4.43 13.71
CA CYS A 206 4.26 4.27 12.65
C CYS A 206 3.20 5.37 12.69
N PRO A 207 2.39 5.54 11.63
CA PRO A 207 1.28 6.48 11.63
C PRO A 207 0.23 6.13 12.70
N MET A 208 -0.49 7.12 13.21
CA MET A 208 -1.52 6.93 14.22
C MET A 208 -2.64 5.97 13.76
N SER A 209 -3.00 6.00 12.49
CA SER A 209 -3.98 5.08 11.89
C SER A 209 -3.59 3.59 12.03
N SER A 210 -2.31 3.27 12.27
CA SER A 210 -1.86 1.90 12.53
C SER A 210 -2.48 1.31 13.80
N LEU A 211 -3.04 2.12 14.70
CA LEU A 211 -3.81 1.66 15.88
C LEU A 211 -5.13 0.95 15.50
N ALA A 212 -5.63 1.17 14.29
CA ALA A 212 -6.79 0.45 13.78
C ALA A 212 -6.44 -0.95 13.21
N LEU A 213 -5.15 -1.28 13.08
CA LEU A 213 -4.70 -2.62 12.74
C LEU A 213 -4.79 -3.54 13.97
N PRO A 214 -4.98 -4.85 13.76
CA PRO A 214 -4.89 -5.79 14.88
C PRO A 214 -3.51 -5.76 15.53
N TYR A 215 -3.46 -5.51 16.83
CA TYR A 215 -2.24 -5.56 17.64
C TYR A 215 -2.55 -6.06 19.05
N ASP A 216 -1.51 -6.48 19.77
CA ASP A 216 -1.65 -6.92 21.15
C ASP A 216 -1.88 -5.71 22.08
N HIS A 217 -3.02 -5.67 22.76
CA HIS A 217 -3.38 -4.60 23.71
C HIS A 217 -2.45 -4.49 24.93
N SER A 218 -1.49 -5.38 25.11
CA SER A 218 -0.40 -5.22 26.07
C SER A 218 0.62 -4.18 25.67
N LEU A 219 0.65 -3.78 24.38
CA LEU A 219 1.48 -2.68 23.90
C LEU A 219 0.90 -1.35 24.39
N VAL A 220 1.81 -0.44 24.70
CA VAL A 220 1.48 0.96 25.01
C VAL A 220 2.01 1.86 23.91
N TYR A 221 1.37 3.00 23.70
CA TYR A 221 1.82 3.95 22.70
C TYR A 221 1.82 5.39 23.22
N THR A 222 2.53 6.25 22.51
CA THR A 222 2.49 7.71 22.69
C THR A 222 2.45 8.38 21.31
N ILE A 223 1.73 9.50 21.22
CA ILE A 223 1.72 10.34 20.03
C ILE A 223 3.00 11.17 20.05
N LEU A 224 3.72 11.18 18.92
CA LEU A 224 4.91 12.02 18.76
C LEU A 224 4.50 13.46 18.45
N GLU A 225 4.97 14.38 19.29
CA GLU A 225 4.71 15.83 19.18
C GLU A 225 5.65 16.53 18.16
N ASP A 226 6.41 15.76 17.40
CA ASP A 226 7.32 16.25 16.38
C ASP A 226 6.54 16.67 15.13
N LYS A 227 6.22 17.98 15.01
CA LYS A 227 5.33 18.52 13.95
C LYS A 227 5.75 18.19 12.52
N ASN A 228 7.02 17.86 12.29
CA ASN A 228 7.53 17.47 10.97
C ASN A 228 7.45 15.96 10.72
N LEU A 229 7.03 15.17 11.71
CA LEU A 229 6.79 13.74 11.57
C LEU A 229 5.29 13.44 11.41
N TYR A 230 4.68 14.09 10.43
CA TYR A 230 3.29 13.88 10.03
C TYR A 230 3.25 13.20 8.66
N THR A 231 2.30 12.32 8.47
CA THR A 231 2.05 11.63 7.20
C THR A 231 0.62 11.88 6.74
N GLY A 232 0.39 11.89 5.44
CA GLY A 232 -0.93 12.10 4.87
C GLY A 232 -1.47 10.83 4.22
N ILE A 233 -2.79 10.72 4.22
CA ILE A 233 -3.53 9.74 3.44
C ILE A 233 -4.11 10.47 2.24
N ALA A 234 -4.07 9.84 1.08
CA ALA A 234 -4.66 10.37 -0.12
C ALA A 234 -5.49 9.29 -0.82
N PHE A 235 -6.65 9.69 -1.30
CA PHE A 235 -7.42 8.95 -2.27
C PHE A 235 -7.02 9.37 -3.67
N ILE A 236 -6.79 8.40 -4.53
CA ILE A 236 -6.38 8.65 -5.91
C ILE A 236 -7.32 7.94 -6.88
N THR A 237 -7.74 8.66 -7.90
CA THR A 237 -8.49 8.16 -9.05
C THR A 237 -7.76 8.52 -10.33
N ARG A 238 -8.06 7.85 -11.44
CA ARG A 238 -7.46 8.18 -12.75
C ARG A 238 -7.81 9.59 -13.18
N LYS A 239 -6.82 10.31 -13.73
CA LYS A 239 -7.00 11.64 -14.27
C LYS A 239 -7.76 11.55 -15.59
N ASN A 240 -8.66 12.53 -15.82
CA ASN A 240 -9.47 12.64 -17.04
C ASN A 240 -10.48 11.49 -17.26
N GLU A 241 -10.80 10.72 -16.23
CA GLU A 241 -11.89 9.74 -16.24
C GLU A 241 -13.00 10.16 -15.28
N GLU A 242 -14.24 9.88 -15.68
CA GLU A 242 -15.39 10.07 -14.80
C GLU A 242 -15.37 9.00 -13.71
N VAL A 243 -15.54 9.45 -12.48
CA VAL A 243 -15.69 8.58 -11.32
C VAL A 243 -17.16 8.15 -11.24
N SER A 244 -17.43 6.86 -11.08
CA SER A 244 -18.81 6.37 -10.96
C SER A 244 -19.53 7.00 -9.77
N ALA A 245 -20.87 7.11 -9.87
CA ALA A 245 -21.68 7.68 -8.79
C ALA A 245 -21.48 6.93 -7.45
N LEU A 246 -21.39 5.60 -7.51
CA LEU A 246 -21.13 4.76 -6.34
C LEU A 246 -19.76 5.02 -5.71
N LEU A 247 -18.73 5.15 -6.54
CA LEU A 247 -17.39 5.45 -6.03
C LEU A 247 -17.29 6.87 -5.44
N ASN A 248 -17.95 7.84 -6.06
CA ASN A 248 -18.06 9.18 -5.51
C ASN A 248 -18.78 9.18 -4.14
N GLU A 249 -19.90 8.45 -4.02
CA GLU A 249 -20.61 8.29 -2.74
C GLU A 249 -19.69 7.65 -1.69
N PHE A 250 -18.92 6.61 -2.05
CA PHE A 250 -17.96 5.99 -1.14
C PHE A 250 -16.89 6.97 -0.65
N ILE A 251 -16.32 7.77 -1.55
CA ILE A 251 -15.29 8.78 -1.19
C ILE A 251 -15.87 9.87 -0.27
N GLU A 252 -17.11 10.30 -0.51
CA GLU A 252 -17.77 11.34 0.32
C GLU A 252 -17.94 10.90 1.79
N HIS A 253 -18.06 9.59 2.07
CA HIS A 253 -18.13 9.08 3.44
C HIS A 253 -16.82 9.20 4.23
N PHE A 254 -15.72 9.58 3.58
CA PHE A 254 -14.44 9.89 4.25
C PHE A 254 -14.23 11.40 4.47
N LYS A 255 -15.11 12.25 3.98
CA LYS A 255 -15.08 13.69 4.22
C LYS A 255 -15.79 14.04 5.51
#